data_eaba166fdc284dc9273cf401d884a6eb
#
_entry.id   eaba166fdc284dc9273cf401d884a6eb
#
_cell.length_a   1.000
_cell.length_b   1.000
_cell.length_c   1.000
_cell.angle_alpha   90.00
_cell.angle_beta   90.00
_cell.angle_gamma   90.00
#
_symmetry.space_group_name_H-M   'P 1'
#
loop_
_entity.id
_entity.type
_entity.pdbx_description
1 polymer ?
#
loop_
_entity_poly.entity_id
_entity_poly.type
_entity_poly.pdbx_seq_one_letter_code
_entity_poly.pdbx_strand_id
1 'polypeptide(L)' 'MDVRRRVGLNIQNMRREKSFSQEELAHRADVHQTYLSGVERGKRNPSIVVLQRICEAMGVDIEDAVRKR' A
#
# COMPACT_ATOMS: atom_id res chain seq x y z
N MET A 1 -2.48 -16.93 -5.14
CA MET A 1 -2.24 -15.49 -5.42
C MET A 1 -0.85 -15.13 -4.95
N ASP A 2 -0.09 -14.44 -5.79
CA ASP A 2 1.23 -13.95 -5.43
C ASP A 2 1.10 -12.97 -4.26
N VAL A 3 2.02 -13.03 -3.30
CA VAL A 3 1.97 -12.19 -2.11
C VAL A 3 2.01 -10.70 -2.45
N ARG A 4 2.72 -10.32 -3.52
CA ARG A 4 2.77 -8.92 -3.94
C ARG A 4 1.39 -8.43 -4.35
N ARG A 5 0.65 -9.28 -5.05
CA ARG A 5 -0.71 -8.95 -5.47
C ARG A 5 -1.65 -8.86 -4.26
N ARG A 6 -1.51 -9.79 -3.32
CA ARG A 6 -2.31 -9.77 -2.09
C ARG A 6 -2.09 -8.47 -1.32
N VAL A 7 -0.83 -8.11 -1.11
CA VAL A 7 -0.49 -6.88 -0.40
C VAL A 7 -1.01 -5.66 -1.16
N GLY A 8 -0.84 -5.65 -2.48
CA GLY A 8 -1.30 -4.54 -3.31
C GLY A 8 -2.80 -4.33 -3.21
N LEU A 9 -3.58 -5.42 -3.24
CA LEU A 9 -5.03 -5.34 -3.10
C LEU A 9 -5.43 -4.86 -1.71
N ASN A 10 -4.75 -5.33 -0.68
CA ASN A 10 -5.04 -4.89 0.69
C ASN A 10 -4.80 -3.38 0.82
N ILE A 11 -3.67 -2.90 0.30
CA ILE A 11 -3.36 -1.47 0.35
C ILE A 11 -4.39 -0.67 -0.44
N GLN A 12 -4.74 -1.12 -1.63
CA GLN A 12 -5.73 -0.41 -2.44
C GLN A 12 -7.08 -0.31 -1.74
N ASN A 13 -7.54 -1.41 -1.16
CA ASN A 13 -8.80 -1.43 -0.44
C ASN A 13 -8.78 -0.49 0.75
N MET A 14 -7.72 -0.53 1.56
CA MET A 14 -7.61 0.33 2.73
C MET A 14 -7.55 1.80 2.32
N ARG A 15 -6.79 2.09 1.25
CA ARG A 15 -6.70 3.46 0.74
C ARG A 15 -8.06 4.00 0.35
N ARG A 16 -8.84 3.20 -0.38
CA ARG A 16 -10.18 3.61 -0.82
C ARG A 16 -11.14 3.77 0.35
N GLU A 17 -11.07 2.88 1.32
CA GLU A 17 -11.89 2.98 2.54
C GLU A 17 -11.59 4.27 3.32
N LYS A 18 -10.34 4.72 3.27
CA LYS A 18 -9.93 5.96 3.94
C LYS A 18 -10.14 7.19 3.06
N SER A 19 -10.65 7.00 1.85
CA SER A 19 -10.92 8.07 0.89
C SER A 19 -9.65 8.82 0.44
N PHE A 20 -8.52 8.15 0.43
CA PHE A 20 -7.29 8.73 -0.10
C PHE A 20 -7.17 8.44 -1.60
N SER A 21 -6.74 9.44 -2.38
CA SER A 21 -6.29 9.19 -3.74
C SER A 21 -4.91 8.55 -3.69
N GLN A 22 -4.49 7.92 -4.79
CA GLN A 22 -3.12 7.40 -4.86
C GLN A 22 -2.11 8.52 -4.66
N GLU A 23 -2.36 9.69 -5.27
CA GLU A 23 -1.46 10.82 -5.16
C GLU A 23 -1.30 11.26 -3.70
N GLU A 24 -2.41 11.35 -2.98
CA GLU A 24 -2.36 11.78 -1.59
C GLU A 24 -1.64 10.76 -0.71
N LEU A 25 -1.94 9.48 -0.88
CA LEU A 25 -1.28 8.46 -0.08
C LEU A 25 0.22 8.41 -0.39
N ALA A 26 0.60 8.51 -1.65
CA ALA A 26 2.00 8.52 -2.05
C ALA A 26 2.73 9.69 -1.41
N HIS A 27 2.11 10.88 -1.42
CA HIS A 27 2.69 12.06 -0.80
C HIS A 27 2.89 11.85 0.71
N ARG A 28 1.87 11.34 1.40
CA ARG A 28 1.94 11.10 2.84
C ARG A 28 2.98 10.04 3.21
N ALA A 29 3.13 9.04 2.37
CA ALA A 29 4.09 7.95 2.60
C ALA A 29 5.50 8.29 2.09
N ASP A 30 5.65 9.44 1.46
CA ASP A 30 6.92 9.89 0.87
C ASP A 30 7.46 8.89 -0.16
N VAL A 31 6.59 8.46 -1.05
CA VAL A 31 6.93 7.63 -2.20
C VAL A 31 6.34 8.26 -3.46
N HIS A 32 6.88 7.89 -4.62
CA HIS A 32 6.31 8.36 -5.88
C HIS A 32 4.97 7.67 -6.14
N GLN A 33 4.02 8.41 -6.73
CA GLN A 33 2.72 7.85 -7.08
C GLN A 33 2.86 6.67 -8.04
N THR A 34 3.76 6.75 -9.00
CA THR A 34 4.01 5.65 -9.94
C THR A 34 4.43 4.39 -9.20
N TYR A 35 5.27 4.55 -8.18
CA TYR A 35 5.71 3.42 -7.35
C TYR A 35 4.53 2.82 -6.59
N LEU A 36 3.73 3.67 -5.94
CA LEU A 36 2.55 3.20 -5.20
C LEU A 36 1.57 2.48 -6.13
N SER A 37 1.35 3.02 -7.33
CA SER A 37 0.50 2.38 -8.31
C SER A 37 1.01 0.98 -8.65
N GLY A 38 2.32 0.84 -8.81
CA GLY A 38 2.95 -0.46 -9.06
C GLY A 38 2.76 -1.43 -7.89
N VAL A 39 2.85 -0.93 -6.66
CA VAL A 39 2.62 -1.74 -5.46
C VAL A 39 1.17 -2.25 -5.45
N GLU A 40 0.22 -1.36 -5.71
CA GLU A 40 -1.20 -1.75 -5.70
C GLU A 40 -1.54 -2.76 -6.78
N ARG A 41 -0.81 -2.76 -7.89
CA ARG A 41 -1.03 -3.71 -8.98
C ARG A 41 -0.22 -5.01 -8.82
N GLY A 42 0.55 -5.12 -7.75
CA GLY A 42 1.38 -6.31 -7.53
C GLY A 42 2.62 -6.37 -8.41
N LYS A 43 3.02 -5.23 -8.98
CA LYS A 43 4.19 -5.13 -9.87
C LYS A 43 5.47 -4.73 -9.15
N ARG A 44 5.37 -4.28 -7.91
CA ARG A 44 6.50 -3.88 -7.10
C ARG A 44 6.56 -4.72 -5.84
N ASN A 45 7.76 -4.87 -5.31
CA ASN A 45 8.02 -5.62 -4.10
C ASN A 45 8.56 -4.66 -3.05
N PRO A 46 7.69 -3.95 -2.31
CA PRO A 46 8.18 -2.97 -1.34
C PRO A 46 8.95 -3.67 -0.21
N SER A 47 10.00 -3.01 0.26
CA SER A 47 10.67 -3.48 1.46
C SER A 47 9.69 -3.40 2.63
N ILE A 48 9.97 -4.13 3.71
CA ILE A 48 9.09 -4.10 4.87
C ILE A 48 9.05 -2.69 5.48
N VAL A 49 10.15 -1.95 5.41
CA VAL A 49 10.21 -0.58 5.93
C VAL A 49 9.33 0.36 5.09
N VAL A 50 9.39 0.24 3.77
CA VAL A 50 8.56 1.06 2.89
C VAL A 50 7.09 0.71 3.06
N LEU A 51 6.78 -0.59 3.19
CA LEU A 51 5.42 -1.04 3.43
C LEU A 51 4.87 -0.45 4.74
N GLN A 52 5.70 -0.43 5.79
CA GLN A 52 5.29 0.17 7.05
C GLN A 52 4.99 1.67 6.89
N ARG A 53 5.81 2.39 6.13
CA ARG A 53 5.56 3.82 5.88
C ARG A 53 4.21 4.05 5.20
N ILE A 54 3.88 3.20 4.22
CA ILE A 54 2.60 3.30 3.52
C ILE A 54 1.45 3.04 4.51
N CYS A 55 1.60 2.03 5.35
CA CYS A 55 0.57 1.70 6.35
C CYS A 55 0.41 2.81 7.37
N GLU A 56 1.51 3.36 7.88
CA GLU A 56 1.46 4.46 8.83
C GLU A 56 0.77 5.69 8.25
N ALA A 57 0.99 5.95 6.96
CA ALA A 57 0.34 7.07 6.28
C ALA A 57 -1.18 6.91 6.26
N MET A 58 -1.67 5.68 6.32
CA MET A 58 -3.11 5.39 6.37
C MET A 58 -3.62 5.19 7.79
N GLY A 59 -2.73 5.18 8.78
CA GLY A 59 -3.13 4.93 10.16
C GLY A 59 -3.49 3.47 10.42
N VAL A 60 -2.90 2.55 9.68
CA VAL A 60 -3.13 1.11 9.85
C VAL A 60 -1.81 0.40 10.17
N ASP A 61 -1.91 -0.83 10.67
CA ASP A 61 -0.73 -1.63 10.96
C ASP A 61 -0.30 -2.42 9.74
N ILE A 62 0.98 -2.78 9.68
CA ILE A 62 1.51 -3.59 8.58
C ILE A 62 0.79 -4.95 8.50
N GLU A 63 0.31 -5.46 9.63
CA GLU A 63 -0.47 -6.69 9.68
C GLU A 63 -1.67 -6.62 8.74
N ASP A 64 -2.31 -5.45 8.66
CA ASP A 64 -3.47 -5.27 7.78
C ASP A 64 -3.09 -5.35 6.31
N ALA A 65 -1.87 -4.95 5.97
CA ALA A 65 -1.40 -4.98 4.58
C ALA A 65 -1.05 -6.39 4.11
N VAL A 66 -0.62 -7.25 5.03
CA VAL A 66 -0.19 -8.62 4.67
C VAL A 66 -1.26 -9.66 4.95
N ARG A 67 -2.42 -9.23 5.42
CA ARG A 67 -3.52 -10.13 5.77
C ARG A 67 -3.90 -11.03 4.59
N LYS A 68 -4.17 -12.28 4.90
CA LYS A 68 -4.61 -13.25 3.91
C LYS A 68 -6.00 -12.87 3.39
N ARG A 69 -6.18 -13.00 2.08
CA ARG A 69 -7.46 -12.67 1.44
C ARG A 69 -8.24 -13.93 1.11
#